data_f981418c39e35c81d6e8b31067f5d7cf
#
_entry.id   f981418c39e35c81d6e8b31067f5d7cf
#
_cell.length_a   1.000
_cell.length_b   1.000
_cell.length_c   1.000
_cell.angle_alpha   90.00
_cell.angle_beta   90.00
_cell.angle_gamma   90.00
#
_symmetry.space_group_name_H-M   'P 1'
#
loop_
_entity.id
_entity.type
_entity.pdbx_description
1 polymer ?
#
loop_
_entity_poly.entity_id
_entity_poly.type
_entity_poly.pdbx_seq_one_letter_code
_entity_poly.pdbx_strand_id
1 'polypeptide(L)'
;MPESLNKRLIVKNSALLYVRMLFTMWINLYATRLTLQNLGVEDMGVYGVVGSIVSLTGVLASGTTNAVQRFLTFELGRKDGEPNAVFCTSLNFVFLLSALTLLVLEVGGLVMLYHKVKIPAESMNAAFWVFQFSVFTCLVNLISIPYNALIIAHERMSAFAGISILQVILNCAAAYSISFFADGRLVWYGGFMAGIGLMVRIVYQVYCHRNFSESRYQFALRKDLLKDLGKFAGVSTFSGVLQVVTAEGLVLVINLTFGAALNAVYVIALQLKNSILSFALNVYKAISPQITKTYASGEMEHHKTLVYTGSKMAVYMLYLIFFPFLFQTDYIMHLWLGKVPPYTVEFAQAMAFVSLTYAAFEPIRSAVLATNRIAKFMLVPDSISLLSLPIAYFLAKNGGNPSVFVYVILAMEVFACGLRVYFGAQVSVIKVREVFQRIMIPICLVGGTQCVIWCAFLSSFSPTIPHLLFTILLNGVTTVFAIYAFGLSQSEKAALWSECRKLNL
;
A
#
# COMPACT_ATOMS: atom_id res chain seq x y z
N MET A 1 -18.80 20.11 -10.32
CA MET A 1 -19.10 20.18 -8.87
C MET A 1 -18.33 21.34 -8.27
N PRO A 2 -18.87 22.14 -7.34
CA PRO A 2 -18.13 23.23 -6.73
C PRO A 2 -16.91 22.67 -5.96
N GLU A 3 -15.79 23.37 -6.02
CA GLU A 3 -14.47 22.98 -5.45
C GLU A 3 -14.52 22.64 -3.95
N SER A 4 -15.42 23.31 -3.22
CA SER A 4 -15.68 23.06 -1.80
C SER A 4 -16.26 21.66 -1.51
N LEU A 5 -17.10 21.16 -2.40
CA LEU A 5 -17.73 19.83 -2.25
C LEU A 5 -16.69 18.72 -2.40
N ASN A 6 -15.72 18.89 -3.30
CA ASN A 6 -14.63 17.95 -3.52
C ASN A 6 -13.67 17.85 -2.30
N LYS A 7 -13.33 19.00 -1.69
CA LYS A 7 -12.45 19.02 -0.49
C LYS A 7 -13.09 18.31 0.70
N ARG A 8 -14.38 18.56 0.94
CA ARG A 8 -15.15 17.92 2.03
C ARG A 8 -15.25 16.40 1.83
N LEU A 9 -15.41 15.95 0.58
CA LEU A 9 -15.45 14.54 0.23
C LEU A 9 -14.10 13.85 0.47
N ILE A 10 -12.97 14.51 0.10
CA ILE A 10 -11.62 13.99 0.37
C ILE A 10 -11.40 13.81 1.87
N VAL A 11 -11.69 14.83 2.69
CA VAL A 11 -11.51 14.76 4.15
C VAL A 11 -12.35 13.64 4.74
N LYS A 12 -13.64 13.55 4.37
CA LYS A 12 -14.54 12.48 4.81
C LYS A 12 -14.02 11.10 4.42
N ASN A 13 -13.60 10.94 3.16
CA ASN A 13 -13.08 9.67 2.65
C ASN A 13 -11.77 9.27 3.35
N SER A 14 -10.87 10.22 3.58
CA SER A 14 -9.63 9.97 4.33
C SER A 14 -9.93 9.53 5.76
N ALA A 15 -10.81 10.24 6.48
CA ALA A 15 -11.19 9.89 7.84
C ALA A 15 -11.78 8.47 7.93
N LEU A 16 -12.68 8.12 7.00
CA LEU A 16 -13.25 6.77 6.92
C LEU A 16 -12.18 5.69 6.67
N LEU A 17 -11.21 5.97 5.81
CA LEU A 17 -10.12 5.04 5.53
C LEU A 17 -9.18 4.88 6.74
N TYR A 18 -8.95 5.92 7.54
CA TYR A 18 -8.20 5.81 8.79
C TYR A 18 -8.94 4.97 9.84
N VAL A 19 -10.23 5.25 10.07
CA VAL A 19 -11.05 4.43 11.00
C VAL A 19 -11.04 2.97 10.56
N ARG A 20 -11.26 2.71 9.28
CA ARG A 20 -11.16 1.35 8.71
C ARG A 20 -9.80 0.73 9.00
N MET A 21 -8.70 1.45 8.75
CA MET A 21 -7.34 0.94 8.91
C MET A 21 -7.08 0.50 10.36
N LEU A 22 -7.39 1.35 11.33
CA LEU A 22 -7.20 1.05 12.75
C LEU A 22 -8.04 -0.14 13.18
N PHE A 23 -9.32 -0.17 12.78
CA PHE A 23 -10.24 -1.25 13.11
C PHE A 23 -9.79 -2.59 12.49
N THR A 24 -9.46 -2.59 11.19
CA THR A 24 -8.99 -3.81 10.51
C THR A 24 -7.65 -4.31 11.04
N MET A 25 -6.74 -3.40 11.39
CA MET A 25 -5.46 -3.76 12.00
C MET A 25 -5.67 -4.47 13.36
N TRP A 26 -6.52 -3.91 14.20
CA TRP A 26 -6.80 -4.48 15.52
C TRP A 26 -7.44 -5.87 15.44
N ILE A 27 -8.45 -6.03 14.59
CA ILE A 27 -9.11 -7.32 14.40
C ILE A 27 -8.18 -8.34 13.76
N ASN A 28 -7.35 -7.95 12.78
CA ASN A 28 -6.38 -8.86 12.16
C ASN A 28 -5.36 -9.41 13.18
N LEU A 29 -4.85 -8.55 14.08
CA LEU A 29 -3.95 -9.00 15.16
C LEU A 29 -4.64 -10.02 16.06
N TYR A 30 -5.89 -9.76 16.42
CA TYR A 30 -6.68 -10.68 17.24
C TYR A 30 -6.99 -12.00 16.49
N ALA A 31 -7.38 -11.92 15.22
CA ALA A 31 -7.64 -13.08 14.37
C ALA A 31 -6.40 -13.97 14.21
N THR A 32 -5.21 -13.37 14.00
CA THR A 32 -3.95 -14.12 13.92
C THR A 32 -3.66 -14.89 15.21
N ARG A 33 -3.90 -14.28 16.36
CA ARG A 33 -3.76 -14.96 17.67
C ARG A 33 -4.71 -16.15 17.79
N LEU A 34 -5.98 -15.97 17.44
CA LEU A 34 -6.99 -17.05 17.44
C LEU A 34 -6.61 -18.18 16.47
N THR A 35 -6.14 -17.84 15.28
CA THR A 35 -5.70 -18.82 14.29
C THR A 35 -4.56 -19.66 14.83
N LEU A 36 -3.54 -19.02 15.44
CA LEU A 36 -2.40 -19.73 16.04
C LEU A 36 -2.82 -20.63 17.19
N GLN A 37 -3.74 -20.16 18.05
CA GLN A 37 -4.23 -20.94 19.17
C GLN A 37 -5.05 -22.17 18.73
N ASN A 38 -5.84 -22.05 17.66
CA ASN A 38 -6.76 -23.09 17.21
C ASN A 38 -6.14 -24.08 16.21
N LEU A 39 -5.24 -23.62 15.31
CA LEU A 39 -4.52 -24.49 14.38
C LEU A 39 -3.25 -25.08 14.99
N GLY A 40 -2.59 -24.35 15.89
CA GLY A 40 -1.25 -24.68 16.34
C GLY A 40 -0.16 -24.18 15.38
N VAL A 41 1.09 -24.33 15.81
CA VAL A 41 2.27 -23.82 15.08
C VAL A 41 2.50 -24.57 13.78
N GLU A 42 2.32 -25.89 13.79
CA GLU A 42 2.59 -26.76 12.65
C GLU A 42 1.63 -26.52 11.49
N ASP A 43 0.33 -26.57 11.73
CA ASP A 43 -0.72 -26.33 10.71
C ASP A 43 -0.68 -24.88 10.19
N MET A 44 -0.40 -23.91 11.08
CA MET A 44 -0.20 -22.52 10.67
C MET A 44 1.05 -22.37 9.78
N GLY A 45 2.11 -23.13 10.05
CA GLY A 45 3.29 -23.23 9.20
C GLY A 45 2.96 -23.77 7.81
N VAL A 46 2.22 -24.87 7.72
CA VAL A 46 1.75 -25.45 6.45
C VAL A 46 0.90 -24.45 5.68
N TYR A 47 -0.06 -23.79 6.34
CA TYR A 47 -0.89 -22.73 5.74
C TYR A 47 -0.05 -21.58 5.18
N GLY A 48 0.95 -21.12 5.94
CA GLY A 48 1.85 -20.04 5.54
C GLY A 48 2.69 -20.40 4.31
N VAL A 49 3.23 -21.61 4.28
CA VAL A 49 4.03 -22.11 3.15
C VAL A 49 3.18 -22.25 1.88
N VAL A 50 2.00 -22.85 1.98
CA VAL A 50 1.07 -22.95 0.86
C VAL A 50 0.63 -21.57 0.38
N GLY A 51 0.30 -20.68 1.31
CA GLY A 51 -0.05 -19.29 1.02
C GLY A 51 1.05 -18.52 0.29
N SER A 52 2.33 -18.79 0.60
CA SER A 52 3.46 -18.14 -0.07
C SER A 52 3.56 -18.48 -1.56
N ILE A 53 3.26 -19.72 -1.96
CA ILE A 53 3.23 -20.13 -3.37
C ILE A 53 2.19 -19.28 -4.14
N VAL A 54 1.00 -19.12 -3.57
CA VAL A 54 -0.10 -18.39 -4.21
C VAL A 54 0.13 -16.88 -4.16
N SER A 55 0.78 -16.36 -3.10
CA SER A 55 1.03 -14.93 -2.93
C SER A 55 1.91 -14.29 -4.02
N LEU A 56 2.75 -15.10 -4.69
CA LEU A 56 3.53 -14.63 -5.85
C LEU A 56 2.66 -14.05 -6.96
N THR A 57 1.41 -14.52 -7.08
CA THR A 57 0.44 -13.97 -8.04
C THR A 57 -0.12 -12.59 -7.62
N GLY A 58 0.10 -12.17 -6.38
CA GLY A 58 -0.34 -10.86 -5.86
C GLY A 58 0.26 -9.68 -6.65
N VAL A 59 1.45 -9.85 -7.22
CA VAL A 59 2.07 -8.84 -8.10
C VAL A 59 1.24 -8.63 -9.37
N LEU A 60 0.75 -9.73 -9.99
CA LEU A 60 -0.14 -9.68 -11.16
C LEU A 60 -1.46 -8.97 -10.80
N ALA A 61 -2.04 -9.30 -9.64
CA ALA A 61 -3.26 -8.67 -9.16
C ALA A 61 -3.08 -7.17 -8.93
N SER A 62 -1.96 -6.74 -8.34
CA SER A 62 -1.69 -5.32 -8.09
C SER A 62 -1.51 -4.52 -9.37
N GLY A 63 -0.77 -5.03 -10.35
CA GLY A 63 -0.60 -4.42 -11.66
C GLY A 63 -1.92 -4.27 -12.42
N THR A 64 -2.74 -5.32 -12.40
CA THR A 64 -4.07 -5.33 -13.00
C THR A 64 -5.02 -4.36 -12.30
N THR A 65 -5.02 -4.31 -10.97
CA THR A 65 -5.83 -3.36 -10.19
C THR A 65 -5.52 -1.91 -10.57
N ASN A 66 -4.24 -1.56 -10.65
CA ASN A 66 -3.80 -0.22 -11.05
C ASN A 66 -4.30 0.13 -12.47
N ALA A 67 -4.21 -0.82 -13.42
CA ALA A 67 -4.68 -0.65 -14.77
C ALA A 67 -6.20 -0.40 -14.80
N VAL A 68 -6.97 -1.34 -14.26
CA VAL A 68 -8.44 -1.27 -14.30
C VAL A 68 -8.97 -0.04 -13.58
N GLN A 69 -8.45 0.28 -12.40
CA GLN A 69 -8.83 1.48 -11.65
C GLN A 69 -8.52 2.76 -12.44
N ARG A 70 -7.35 2.85 -13.05
CA ARG A 70 -6.97 4.00 -13.87
C ARG A 70 -7.91 4.19 -15.06
N PHE A 71 -8.15 3.14 -15.84
CA PHE A 71 -8.98 3.24 -17.04
C PHE A 71 -10.43 3.56 -16.71
N LEU A 72 -11.03 2.92 -15.69
CA LEU A 72 -12.38 3.25 -15.21
C LEU A 72 -12.49 4.69 -14.72
N THR A 73 -11.54 5.12 -13.88
CA THR A 73 -11.55 6.49 -13.33
C THR A 73 -11.36 7.54 -14.43
N PHE A 74 -10.53 7.25 -15.42
CA PHE A 74 -10.29 8.14 -16.55
C PHE A 74 -11.54 8.31 -17.42
N GLU A 75 -12.22 7.22 -17.77
CA GLU A 75 -13.46 7.29 -18.57
C GLU A 75 -14.60 7.94 -17.80
N LEU A 76 -14.69 7.75 -16.48
CA LEU A 76 -15.65 8.48 -15.64
C LEU A 76 -15.36 9.99 -15.55
N GLY A 77 -14.15 10.44 -15.83
CA GLY A 77 -13.77 11.86 -15.87
C GLY A 77 -14.00 12.54 -17.21
N ARG A 78 -14.17 11.78 -18.30
CA ARG A 78 -14.41 12.31 -19.64
C ARG A 78 -15.91 12.66 -19.84
N LYS A 79 -16.17 13.71 -20.64
CA LYS A 79 -17.57 14.08 -21.01
C LYS A 79 -18.25 12.98 -21.84
N ASP A 80 -17.50 12.40 -22.79
CA ASP A 80 -17.98 11.34 -23.69
C ASP A 80 -17.32 9.99 -23.33
N GLY A 81 -17.22 9.69 -22.03
CA GLY A 81 -16.57 8.49 -21.57
C GLY A 81 -17.50 7.26 -21.64
N GLU A 82 -16.90 6.10 -21.88
CA GLU A 82 -17.60 4.81 -21.98
C GLU A 82 -17.17 3.85 -20.84
N PRO A 83 -17.51 4.13 -19.57
CA PRO A 83 -17.07 3.32 -18.43
C PRO A 83 -17.58 1.87 -18.47
N ASN A 84 -18.77 1.61 -19.07
CA ASN A 84 -19.28 0.26 -19.27
C ASN A 84 -18.39 -0.57 -20.20
N ALA A 85 -17.92 0.01 -21.31
CA ALA A 85 -17.02 -0.69 -22.24
C ALA A 85 -15.68 -1.05 -21.56
N VAL A 86 -15.15 -0.14 -20.71
CA VAL A 86 -13.94 -0.41 -19.91
C VAL A 86 -14.20 -1.51 -18.89
N PHE A 87 -15.33 -1.45 -18.17
CA PHE A 87 -15.69 -2.46 -17.18
C PHE A 87 -15.80 -3.86 -17.79
N CYS A 88 -16.54 -3.98 -18.90
CA CYS A 88 -16.73 -5.27 -19.60
C CYS A 88 -15.42 -5.81 -20.19
N THR A 89 -14.61 -4.95 -20.82
CA THR A 89 -13.29 -5.34 -21.36
C THR A 89 -12.34 -5.76 -20.22
N SER A 90 -12.37 -5.05 -19.09
CA SER A 90 -11.57 -5.41 -17.90
C SER A 90 -12.00 -6.74 -17.30
N LEU A 91 -13.30 -7.06 -17.27
CA LEU A 91 -13.79 -8.37 -16.83
C LEU A 91 -13.28 -9.48 -17.74
N ASN A 92 -13.36 -9.30 -19.07
CA ASN A 92 -12.87 -10.30 -20.04
C ASN A 92 -11.34 -10.47 -19.90
N PHE A 93 -10.59 -9.38 -19.71
CA PHE A 93 -9.14 -9.41 -19.46
C PHE A 93 -8.81 -10.20 -18.19
N VAL A 94 -9.52 -9.94 -17.10
CA VAL A 94 -9.29 -10.62 -15.82
C VAL A 94 -9.71 -12.08 -15.87
N PHE A 95 -10.75 -12.47 -16.61
CA PHE A 95 -11.09 -13.87 -16.84
C PHE A 95 -9.99 -14.61 -17.58
N LEU A 96 -9.42 -14.00 -18.64
CA LEU A 96 -8.28 -14.57 -19.36
C LEU A 96 -7.06 -14.71 -18.44
N LEU A 97 -6.77 -13.65 -17.66
CA LEU A 97 -5.66 -13.65 -16.69
C LEU A 97 -5.87 -14.72 -15.61
N SER A 98 -7.10 -14.88 -15.12
CA SER A 98 -7.45 -15.90 -14.13
C SER A 98 -7.26 -17.33 -14.68
N ALA A 99 -7.64 -17.56 -15.93
CA ALA A 99 -7.42 -18.87 -16.58
C ALA A 99 -5.93 -19.18 -16.73
N LEU A 100 -5.11 -18.18 -17.12
CA LEU A 100 -3.66 -18.33 -17.20
C LEU A 100 -3.04 -18.55 -15.80
N THR A 101 -3.49 -17.80 -14.80
CA THR A 101 -3.02 -17.95 -13.40
C THR A 101 -3.37 -19.32 -12.84
N LEU A 102 -4.59 -19.82 -13.11
CA LEU A 102 -5.00 -21.18 -12.75
C LEU A 102 -4.02 -22.20 -13.33
N LEU A 103 -3.75 -22.13 -14.63
CA LEU A 103 -2.85 -23.07 -15.31
C LEU A 103 -1.44 -23.04 -14.71
N VAL A 104 -0.90 -21.82 -14.44
CA VAL A 104 0.43 -21.66 -13.84
C VAL A 104 0.47 -22.22 -12.41
N LEU A 105 -0.57 -22.00 -11.61
CA LEU A 105 -0.62 -22.50 -10.23
C LEU A 105 -0.86 -24.01 -10.21
N GLU A 106 -1.75 -24.57 -11.03
CA GLU A 106 -1.97 -26.02 -11.07
C GLU A 106 -0.74 -26.79 -11.56
N VAL A 107 -0.02 -26.27 -12.56
CA VAL A 107 1.19 -26.95 -13.06
C VAL A 107 2.39 -26.63 -12.18
N GLY A 108 2.74 -25.35 -12.05
CA GLY A 108 3.95 -24.92 -11.34
C GLY A 108 3.82 -24.99 -9.83
N GLY A 109 2.66 -24.59 -9.28
CA GLY A 109 2.40 -24.59 -7.85
C GLY A 109 2.32 -26.01 -7.27
N LEU A 110 1.70 -26.97 -7.96
CA LEU A 110 1.69 -28.38 -7.53
C LEU A 110 3.08 -29.00 -7.60
N VAL A 111 3.88 -28.68 -8.63
CA VAL A 111 5.29 -29.13 -8.69
C VAL A 111 6.08 -28.57 -7.50
N MET A 112 5.88 -27.30 -7.15
CA MET A 112 6.52 -26.71 -5.97
C MET A 112 6.04 -27.41 -4.69
N LEU A 113 4.75 -27.64 -4.53
CA LEU A 113 4.16 -28.24 -3.34
C LEU A 113 4.72 -29.65 -3.09
N TYR A 114 4.78 -30.50 -4.11
CA TYR A 114 5.19 -31.91 -3.97
C TYR A 114 6.71 -32.14 -4.00
N HIS A 115 7.49 -31.27 -4.69
CA HIS A 115 8.90 -31.54 -4.94
C HIS A 115 9.88 -30.58 -4.27
N LYS A 116 9.44 -29.38 -3.90
CA LYS A 116 10.35 -28.33 -3.40
C LYS A 116 10.09 -27.97 -1.94
N VAL A 117 8.87 -28.08 -1.48
CA VAL A 117 8.50 -27.69 -0.12
C VAL A 117 8.59 -28.90 0.81
N LYS A 118 9.15 -28.69 2.00
CA LYS A 118 9.24 -29.73 3.03
C LYS A 118 7.98 -29.67 3.91
N ILE A 119 7.01 -30.51 3.60
CA ILE A 119 5.79 -30.70 4.41
C ILE A 119 5.80 -32.12 4.95
N PRO A 120 5.43 -32.36 6.24
CA PRO A 120 5.28 -33.70 6.77
C PRO A 120 4.29 -34.52 5.93
N ALA A 121 4.60 -35.82 5.72
CA ALA A 121 3.79 -36.68 4.87
C ALA A 121 2.33 -36.79 5.36
N GLU A 122 2.12 -36.73 6.67
CA GLU A 122 0.82 -36.76 7.33
C GLU A 122 -0.04 -35.52 6.99
N SER A 123 0.60 -34.34 6.85
CA SER A 123 -0.06 -33.09 6.53
C SER A 123 -0.19 -32.81 5.02
N MET A 124 0.35 -33.67 4.14
CA MET A 124 0.38 -33.42 2.69
C MET A 124 -1.02 -33.34 2.07
N ASN A 125 -1.94 -34.22 2.50
CA ASN A 125 -3.33 -34.17 2.02
C ASN A 125 -4.04 -32.87 2.44
N ALA A 126 -3.84 -32.42 3.68
CA ALA A 126 -4.37 -31.14 4.15
C ALA A 126 -3.75 -29.96 3.38
N ALA A 127 -2.43 -29.99 3.13
CA ALA A 127 -1.73 -28.99 2.34
C ALA A 127 -2.24 -28.89 0.91
N PHE A 128 -2.56 -30.03 0.27
CA PHE A 128 -3.15 -30.07 -1.06
C PHE A 128 -4.51 -29.36 -1.10
N TRP A 129 -5.42 -29.67 -0.16
CA TRP A 129 -6.74 -29.02 -0.11
C TRP A 129 -6.63 -27.54 0.21
N VAL A 130 -5.75 -27.13 1.13
CA VAL A 130 -5.46 -25.72 1.43
C VAL A 130 -4.91 -25.01 0.19
N PHE A 131 -4.06 -25.67 -0.58
CA PHE A 131 -3.56 -25.14 -1.84
C PHE A 131 -4.71 -24.89 -2.84
N GLN A 132 -5.61 -25.87 -3.04
CA GLN A 132 -6.76 -25.71 -3.93
C GLN A 132 -7.69 -24.57 -3.48
N PHE A 133 -7.98 -24.46 -2.18
CA PHE A 133 -8.76 -23.35 -1.63
C PHE A 133 -8.05 -22.00 -1.81
N SER A 134 -6.74 -21.96 -1.67
CA SER A 134 -5.94 -20.76 -1.87
C SER A 134 -5.91 -20.32 -3.35
N VAL A 135 -5.78 -21.27 -4.28
CA VAL A 135 -5.90 -21.04 -5.73
C VAL A 135 -7.29 -20.48 -6.06
N PHE A 136 -8.34 -21.12 -5.57
CA PHE A 136 -9.72 -20.63 -5.77
C PHE A 136 -9.90 -19.20 -5.25
N THR A 137 -9.42 -18.92 -4.03
CA THR A 137 -9.46 -17.58 -3.44
C THR A 137 -8.70 -16.56 -4.28
N CYS A 138 -7.54 -16.92 -4.81
CA CYS A 138 -6.76 -16.07 -5.71
C CYS A 138 -7.54 -15.70 -6.97
N LEU A 139 -8.18 -16.67 -7.62
CA LEU A 139 -9.00 -16.46 -8.83
C LEU A 139 -10.21 -15.57 -8.54
N VAL A 140 -10.90 -15.82 -7.42
CA VAL A 140 -12.04 -15.00 -6.96
C VAL A 140 -11.60 -13.56 -6.71
N ASN A 141 -10.43 -13.34 -6.10
CA ASN A 141 -9.87 -12.02 -5.87
C ASN A 141 -9.52 -11.31 -7.19
N LEU A 142 -8.92 -12.00 -8.16
CA LEU A 142 -8.66 -11.45 -9.49
C LEU A 142 -9.97 -10.98 -10.16
N ILE A 143 -10.98 -11.84 -10.20
CA ILE A 143 -12.29 -11.54 -10.81
C ILE A 143 -13.01 -10.39 -10.06
N SER A 144 -12.65 -10.12 -8.81
CA SER A 144 -13.21 -9.02 -8.02
C SER A 144 -12.62 -7.65 -8.36
N ILE A 145 -11.46 -7.60 -9.05
CA ILE A 145 -10.74 -6.35 -9.35
C ILE A 145 -11.61 -5.31 -10.04
N PRO A 146 -12.36 -5.58 -11.12
CA PRO A 146 -13.16 -4.56 -11.79
C PRO A 146 -14.25 -3.96 -10.91
N TYR A 147 -14.88 -4.75 -10.05
CA TYR A 147 -15.91 -4.29 -9.12
C TYR A 147 -15.34 -3.38 -8.02
N ASN A 148 -14.21 -3.79 -7.44
CA ASN A 148 -13.51 -2.99 -6.45
C ASN A 148 -13.03 -1.66 -7.07
N ALA A 149 -12.43 -1.73 -8.26
CA ALA A 149 -11.97 -0.56 -9.00
C ALA A 149 -13.12 0.42 -9.32
N LEU A 150 -14.31 -0.08 -9.63
CA LEU A 150 -15.50 0.74 -9.91
C LEU A 150 -15.95 1.50 -8.66
N ILE A 151 -15.99 0.85 -7.49
CA ILE A 151 -16.33 1.51 -6.22
C ILE A 151 -15.36 2.65 -5.90
N ILE A 152 -14.06 2.40 -6.09
CA ILE A 152 -13.01 3.41 -5.85
C ILE A 152 -13.10 4.54 -6.88
N ALA A 153 -13.34 4.22 -8.15
CA ALA A 153 -13.47 5.19 -9.23
C ALA A 153 -14.66 6.14 -9.03
N HIS A 154 -15.76 5.64 -8.43
CA HIS A 154 -16.91 6.44 -7.99
C HIS A 154 -16.72 7.11 -6.62
N GLU A 155 -15.54 6.99 -6.01
CA GLU A 155 -15.20 7.58 -4.71
C GLU A 155 -16.13 7.15 -3.56
N ARG A 156 -16.76 5.96 -3.67
CA ARG A 156 -17.63 5.39 -2.64
C ARG A 156 -16.80 4.71 -1.55
N MET A 157 -15.95 5.50 -0.88
CA MET A 157 -15.00 4.96 0.13
C MET A 157 -15.72 4.38 1.36
N SER A 158 -16.95 4.80 1.66
CA SER A 158 -17.77 4.19 2.72
C SER A 158 -18.15 2.74 2.41
N ALA A 159 -18.53 2.44 1.17
CA ALA A 159 -18.82 1.07 0.74
C ALA A 159 -17.55 0.21 0.75
N PHE A 160 -16.45 0.74 0.22
CA PHE A 160 -15.15 0.07 0.26
C PHE A 160 -14.71 -0.25 1.69
N ALA A 161 -14.84 0.71 2.61
CA ALA A 161 -14.51 0.52 4.02
C ALA A 161 -15.42 -0.52 4.68
N GLY A 162 -16.74 -0.43 4.46
CA GLY A 162 -17.72 -1.36 5.03
C GLY A 162 -17.49 -2.82 4.59
N ILE A 163 -17.25 -3.05 3.29
CA ILE A 163 -16.96 -4.40 2.77
C ILE A 163 -15.64 -4.93 3.31
N SER A 164 -14.59 -4.07 3.42
CA SER A 164 -13.31 -4.46 4.01
C SER A 164 -13.45 -4.84 5.49
N ILE A 165 -14.25 -4.10 6.26
CA ILE A 165 -14.53 -4.39 7.68
C ILE A 165 -15.30 -5.70 7.79
N LEU A 166 -16.33 -5.91 6.97
CA LEU A 166 -17.08 -7.17 6.91
C LEU A 166 -16.14 -8.35 6.67
N GLN A 167 -15.24 -8.25 5.69
CA GLN A 167 -14.26 -9.29 5.37
C GLN A 167 -13.39 -9.65 6.59
N VAL A 168 -12.86 -8.65 7.31
CA VAL A 168 -11.99 -8.89 8.46
C VAL A 168 -12.74 -9.50 9.64
N ILE A 169 -14.01 -9.10 9.87
CA ILE A 169 -14.88 -9.71 10.87
C ILE A 169 -15.14 -11.19 10.53
N LEU A 170 -15.45 -11.49 9.26
CA LEU A 170 -15.66 -12.85 8.80
C LEU A 170 -14.39 -13.72 8.93
N ASN A 171 -13.21 -13.16 8.62
CA ASN A 171 -11.93 -13.85 8.83
C ASN A 171 -11.70 -14.18 10.31
N CYS A 172 -12.02 -13.24 11.21
CA CYS A 172 -11.93 -13.47 12.64
C CYS A 172 -12.94 -14.54 13.11
N ALA A 173 -14.17 -14.49 12.60
CA ALA A 173 -15.19 -15.51 12.89
C ALA A 173 -14.77 -16.90 12.39
N ALA A 174 -14.14 -16.99 11.19
CA ALA A 174 -13.58 -18.24 10.69
C ALA A 174 -12.48 -18.77 11.62
N ALA A 175 -11.54 -17.92 12.04
CA ALA A 175 -10.49 -18.29 12.99
C ALA A 175 -11.05 -18.82 14.34
N TYR A 176 -12.16 -18.25 14.80
CA TYR A 176 -12.86 -18.74 15.99
C TYR A 176 -13.59 -20.07 15.73
N SER A 177 -14.28 -20.18 14.58
CA SER A 177 -15.09 -21.34 14.23
C SER A 177 -14.30 -22.65 14.11
N ILE A 178 -12.99 -22.57 13.85
CA ILE A 178 -12.13 -23.77 13.76
C ILE A 178 -12.08 -24.51 15.10
N SER A 179 -12.27 -23.84 16.24
CA SER A 179 -12.27 -24.47 17.56
C SER A 179 -13.38 -25.52 17.74
N PHE A 180 -14.45 -25.44 16.94
CA PHE A 180 -15.58 -26.41 17.00
C PHE A 180 -15.30 -27.72 16.25
N PHE A 181 -14.22 -27.80 15.48
CA PHE A 181 -13.86 -28.98 14.71
C PHE A 181 -12.77 -29.77 15.46
N ALA A 182 -12.98 -31.07 15.64
CA ALA A 182 -12.00 -31.95 16.29
C ALA A 182 -10.83 -32.25 15.33
N ASP A 183 -11.15 -32.60 14.07
CA ASP A 183 -10.19 -33.04 13.07
C ASP A 183 -10.22 -32.17 11.82
N GLY A 184 -9.10 -32.14 11.07
CA GLY A 184 -8.99 -31.44 9.80
C GLY A 184 -9.13 -29.93 9.87
N ARG A 185 -8.79 -29.32 11.01
CA ARG A 185 -8.92 -27.88 11.27
C ARG A 185 -8.29 -27.01 10.18
N LEU A 186 -7.14 -27.43 9.69
CA LEU A 186 -6.42 -26.74 8.61
C LEU A 186 -7.23 -26.68 7.32
N VAL A 187 -7.86 -27.79 6.92
CA VAL A 187 -8.69 -27.88 5.72
C VAL A 187 -9.95 -27.04 5.87
N TRP A 188 -10.62 -27.10 7.02
CA TRP A 188 -11.79 -26.27 7.31
C TRP A 188 -11.45 -24.78 7.27
N TYR A 189 -10.30 -24.39 7.82
CA TYR A 189 -9.84 -23.01 7.77
C TYR A 189 -9.64 -22.52 6.33
N GLY A 190 -8.96 -23.32 5.49
CA GLY A 190 -8.81 -23.02 4.07
C GLY A 190 -10.15 -22.89 3.35
N GLY A 191 -11.09 -23.78 3.63
CA GLY A 191 -12.45 -23.75 3.09
C GLY A 191 -13.24 -22.50 3.51
N PHE A 192 -13.17 -22.11 4.79
CA PHE A 192 -13.79 -20.87 5.27
C PHE A 192 -13.19 -19.64 4.60
N MET A 193 -11.87 -19.55 4.44
CA MET A 193 -11.22 -18.44 3.74
C MET A 193 -11.68 -18.36 2.27
N ALA A 194 -11.82 -19.49 1.60
CA ALA A 194 -12.35 -19.55 0.23
C ALA A 194 -13.82 -19.13 0.16
N GLY A 195 -14.65 -19.58 1.10
CA GLY A 195 -16.05 -19.19 1.20
C GLY A 195 -16.23 -17.69 1.49
N ILE A 196 -15.41 -17.13 2.38
CA ILE A 196 -15.41 -15.69 2.68
C ILE A 196 -14.99 -14.88 1.45
N GLY A 197 -13.94 -15.32 0.75
CA GLY A 197 -13.51 -14.69 -0.51
C GLY A 197 -14.66 -14.62 -1.52
N LEU A 198 -15.37 -15.72 -1.72
CA LEU A 198 -16.53 -15.79 -2.62
C LEU A 198 -17.68 -14.90 -2.14
N MET A 199 -18.00 -14.90 -0.84
CA MET A 199 -19.03 -14.05 -0.25
C MET A 199 -18.70 -12.56 -0.49
N VAL A 200 -17.49 -12.14 -0.18
CA VAL A 200 -17.05 -10.75 -0.40
C VAL A 200 -17.13 -10.37 -1.87
N ARG A 201 -16.76 -11.29 -2.78
CA ARG A 201 -16.91 -11.12 -4.22
C ARG A 201 -18.38 -10.88 -4.62
N ILE A 202 -19.29 -11.67 -4.08
CA ILE A 202 -20.73 -11.52 -4.33
C ILE A 202 -21.24 -10.17 -3.80
N VAL A 203 -20.81 -9.77 -2.60
CA VAL A 203 -21.17 -8.46 -2.01
C VAL A 203 -20.70 -7.30 -2.92
N TYR A 204 -19.45 -7.35 -3.42
CA TYR A 204 -18.95 -6.37 -4.39
C TYR A 204 -19.81 -6.32 -5.64
N GLN A 205 -20.15 -7.46 -6.21
CA GLN A 205 -20.97 -7.57 -7.43
C GLN A 205 -22.38 -7.00 -7.21
N VAL A 206 -23.06 -7.44 -6.14
CA VAL A 206 -24.41 -6.97 -5.81
C VAL A 206 -24.44 -5.47 -5.54
N TYR A 207 -23.44 -4.97 -4.81
CA TYR A 207 -23.33 -3.53 -4.56
C TYR A 207 -23.18 -2.74 -5.86
N CYS A 208 -22.27 -3.17 -6.73
CA CYS A 208 -22.04 -2.50 -8.01
C CYS A 208 -23.27 -2.57 -8.92
N HIS A 209 -23.92 -3.73 -9.05
CA HIS A 209 -25.11 -3.86 -9.89
C HIS A 209 -26.28 -3.02 -9.42
N ARG A 210 -26.40 -2.74 -8.10
CA ARG A 210 -27.45 -1.90 -7.55
C ARG A 210 -27.19 -0.40 -7.69
N ASN A 211 -25.92 0.02 -7.71
CA ASN A 211 -25.56 1.43 -7.63
C ASN A 211 -24.96 2.00 -8.91
N PHE A 212 -24.45 1.15 -9.83
CA PHE A 212 -23.73 1.59 -11.02
C PHE A 212 -24.26 0.89 -12.27
N SER A 213 -24.85 1.66 -13.19
CA SER A 213 -25.41 1.14 -14.45
C SER A 213 -24.36 0.50 -15.35
N GLU A 214 -23.12 1.01 -15.30
CA GLU A 214 -21.98 0.54 -16.06
C GLU A 214 -21.46 -0.82 -15.62
N SER A 215 -21.89 -1.34 -14.47
CA SER A 215 -21.51 -2.67 -13.98
C SER A 215 -22.25 -3.80 -14.67
N ARG A 216 -23.26 -3.49 -15.49
CA ARG A 216 -24.01 -4.50 -16.26
C ARG A 216 -23.14 -5.05 -17.37
N TYR A 217 -22.88 -6.36 -17.31
CA TYR A 217 -22.04 -7.01 -18.30
C TYR A 217 -22.74 -7.06 -19.66
N GLN A 218 -22.06 -6.55 -20.66
CA GLN A 218 -22.38 -6.70 -22.06
C GLN A 218 -21.14 -7.26 -22.75
N PHE A 219 -21.29 -8.27 -23.59
CA PHE A 219 -20.16 -8.82 -24.30
C PHE A 219 -19.61 -7.76 -25.27
N ALA A 220 -18.61 -7.03 -24.81
CA ALA A 220 -17.90 -6.05 -25.60
C ALA A 220 -16.40 -6.32 -25.44
N LEU A 221 -15.76 -6.73 -26.52
CA LEU A 221 -14.31 -6.90 -26.58
C LEU A 221 -13.70 -5.81 -27.46
N ARG A 222 -13.31 -4.69 -26.85
CA ARG A 222 -12.57 -3.63 -27.55
C ARG A 222 -11.09 -4.00 -27.56
N LYS A 223 -10.60 -4.45 -28.74
CA LYS A 223 -9.21 -4.93 -28.89
C LYS A 223 -8.18 -3.85 -28.53
N ASP A 224 -8.46 -2.60 -28.88
CA ASP A 224 -7.56 -1.46 -28.57
C ASP A 224 -7.44 -1.27 -27.06
N LEU A 225 -8.56 -1.25 -26.36
CA LEU A 225 -8.61 -1.12 -24.91
C LEU A 225 -7.97 -2.32 -24.20
N LEU A 226 -8.20 -3.54 -24.72
CA LEU A 226 -7.57 -4.77 -24.20
C LEU A 226 -6.04 -4.69 -24.32
N LYS A 227 -5.54 -4.21 -25.46
CA LYS A 227 -4.09 -4.00 -25.69
C LYS A 227 -3.51 -2.96 -24.74
N ASP A 228 -4.21 -1.84 -24.52
CA ASP A 228 -3.76 -0.78 -23.63
C ASP A 228 -3.79 -1.22 -22.16
N LEU A 229 -4.86 -1.91 -21.73
CA LEU A 229 -4.96 -2.52 -20.41
C LEU A 229 -3.82 -3.53 -20.19
N GLY A 230 -3.58 -4.42 -21.15
CA GLY A 230 -2.52 -5.42 -21.08
C GLY A 230 -1.13 -4.79 -21.01
N LYS A 231 -0.87 -3.78 -21.81
CA LYS A 231 0.40 -3.04 -21.80
C LYS A 231 0.63 -2.33 -20.47
N PHE A 232 -0.40 -1.63 -19.96
CA PHE A 232 -0.32 -0.93 -18.67
C PHE A 232 -0.15 -1.91 -17.52
N ALA A 233 -0.99 -2.96 -17.46
CA ALA A 233 -0.90 -4.02 -16.46
C ALA A 233 0.46 -4.71 -16.51
N GLY A 234 0.98 -5.02 -17.70
CA GLY A 234 2.29 -5.63 -17.91
C GLY A 234 3.43 -4.79 -17.36
N VAL A 235 3.48 -3.49 -17.69
CA VAL A 235 4.49 -2.55 -17.15
C VAL A 235 4.38 -2.45 -15.63
N SER A 236 3.16 -2.31 -15.10
CA SER A 236 2.94 -2.21 -13.65
C SER A 236 3.32 -3.50 -12.92
N THR A 237 3.03 -4.66 -13.50
CA THR A 237 3.41 -5.97 -12.97
C THR A 237 4.92 -6.15 -13.00
N PHE A 238 5.59 -5.81 -14.10
CA PHE A 238 7.05 -5.93 -14.21
C PHE A 238 7.77 -5.02 -13.20
N SER A 239 7.29 -3.78 -13.03
CA SER A 239 7.74 -2.89 -11.96
C SER A 239 7.55 -3.52 -10.57
N GLY A 240 6.39 -4.12 -10.31
CA GLY A 240 6.13 -4.86 -9.07
C GLY A 240 7.08 -6.04 -8.86
N VAL A 241 7.40 -6.79 -9.92
CA VAL A 241 8.42 -7.87 -9.86
C VAL A 241 9.79 -7.31 -9.47
N LEU A 242 10.23 -6.21 -10.09
CA LEU A 242 11.50 -5.56 -9.73
C LEU A 242 11.55 -5.17 -8.23
N GLN A 243 10.44 -4.62 -7.71
CA GLN A 243 10.34 -4.26 -6.30
C GLN A 243 10.39 -5.47 -5.38
N VAL A 244 9.70 -6.56 -5.71
CA VAL A 244 9.75 -7.82 -4.93
C VAL A 244 11.15 -8.43 -4.99
N VAL A 245 11.76 -8.51 -6.17
CA VAL A 245 13.14 -9.03 -6.33
C VAL A 245 14.13 -8.19 -5.52
N THR A 246 13.96 -6.86 -5.50
CA THR A 246 14.80 -5.99 -4.68
C THR A 246 14.60 -6.26 -3.18
N ALA A 247 13.35 -6.33 -2.72
CA ALA A 247 13.05 -6.54 -1.30
C ALA A 247 13.52 -7.91 -0.80
N GLU A 248 13.18 -8.99 -1.50
CA GLU A 248 13.57 -10.36 -1.13
C GLU A 248 15.07 -10.58 -1.36
N GLY A 249 15.63 -9.97 -2.40
CA GLY A 249 17.06 -10.00 -2.67
C GLY A 249 17.88 -9.35 -1.55
N LEU A 250 17.42 -8.22 -0.99
CA LEU A 250 18.07 -7.58 0.15
C LEU A 250 18.04 -8.48 1.40
N VAL A 251 16.92 -9.15 1.67
CA VAL A 251 16.79 -10.16 2.74
C VAL A 251 17.84 -11.25 2.57
N LEU A 252 18.00 -11.77 1.33
CA LEU A 252 18.98 -12.80 1.02
C LEU A 252 20.42 -12.28 1.19
N VAL A 253 20.73 -11.10 0.68
CA VAL A 253 22.08 -10.50 0.80
C VAL A 253 22.46 -10.28 2.26
N ILE A 254 21.56 -9.77 3.10
CA ILE A 254 21.81 -9.61 4.54
C ILE A 254 22.07 -10.97 5.21
N ASN A 255 21.26 -11.95 4.88
CA ASN A 255 21.41 -13.29 5.46
C ASN A 255 22.77 -13.90 5.11
N LEU A 256 23.19 -13.80 3.84
CA LEU A 256 24.47 -14.34 3.34
C LEU A 256 25.69 -13.61 3.91
N THR A 257 25.57 -12.32 4.23
CA THR A 257 26.72 -11.49 4.65
C THR A 257 26.81 -11.32 6.16
N PHE A 258 25.69 -11.15 6.84
CA PHE A 258 25.65 -10.84 8.27
C PHE A 258 24.91 -11.89 9.11
N GLY A 259 24.29 -12.88 8.46
CA GLY A 259 23.60 -13.98 9.12
C GLY A 259 22.15 -13.66 9.53
N ALA A 260 21.52 -14.66 10.17
CA ALA A 260 20.09 -14.65 10.48
C ALA A 260 19.66 -13.55 11.48
N ALA A 261 20.55 -13.19 12.42
CA ALA A 261 20.22 -12.20 13.44
C ALA A 261 19.97 -10.80 12.83
N LEU A 262 20.84 -10.34 11.92
CA LEU A 262 20.66 -9.05 11.25
C LEU A 262 19.52 -9.10 10.23
N ASN A 263 19.29 -10.27 9.62
CA ASN A 263 18.13 -10.46 8.75
C ASN A 263 16.81 -10.24 9.50
N ALA A 264 16.69 -10.75 10.72
CA ALA A 264 15.53 -10.50 11.57
C ALA A 264 15.35 -9.00 11.85
N VAL A 265 16.43 -8.26 12.12
CA VAL A 265 16.39 -6.79 12.29
C VAL A 265 15.84 -6.09 11.04
N TYR A 266 16.32 -6.49 9.86
CA TYR A 266 15.83 -5.91 8.61
C TYR A 266 14.35 -6.18 8.35
N VAL A 267 13.88 -7.40 8.62
CA VAL A 267 12.46 -7.77 8.49
C VAL A 267 11.59 -6.92 9.43
N ILE A 268 12.03 -6.71 10.68
CA ILE A 268 11.37 -5.82 11.64
C ILE A 268 11.29 -4.39 11.09
N ALA A 269 12.40 -3.88 10.56
CA ALA A 269 12.45 -2.54 9.99
C ALA A 269 11.55 -2.38 8.75
N LEU A 270 11.44 -3.42 7.89
CA LEU A 270 10.49 -3.45 6.77
C LEU A 270 9.03 -3.43 7.23
N GLN A 271 8.70 -4.17 8.29
CA GLN A 271 7.37 -4.16 8.86
C GLN A 271 6.99 -2.76 9.38
N LEU A 272 7.91 -2.10 10.06
CA LEU A 272 7.75 -0.71 10.51
C LEU A 272 7.54 0.25 9.34
N LYS A 273 8.41 0.17 8.31
CA LYS A 273 8.25 0.97 7.08
C LYS A 273 6.86 0.86 6.50
N ASN A 274 6.36 -0.38 6.33
CA ASN A 274 5.05 -0.63 5.75
C ASN A 274 3.91 -0.12 6.64
N SER A 275 4.05 -0.25 7.96
CA SER A 275 3.08 0.27 8.92
C SER A 275 3.01 1.79 8.87
N ILE A 276 4.14 2.47 8.93
CA ILE A 276 4.26 3.93 8.83
C ILE A 276 3.70 4.41 7.48
N LEU A 277 4.11 3.81 6.37
CA LEU A 277 3.67 4.19 5.03
C LEU A 277 2.16 4.02 4.85
N SER A 278 1.53 3.05 5.50
CA SER A 278 0.09 2.79 5.38
C SER A 278 -0.76 4.00 5.77
N PHE A 279 -0.29 4.84 6.69
CA PHE A 279 -0.95 6.10 7.06
C PHE A 279 -1.00 7.09 5.89
N ALA A 280 0.11 7.31 5.21
CA ALA A 280 0.16 8.19 4.04
C ALA A 280 -0.67 7.64 2.86
N LEU A 281 -0.66 6.33 2.65
CA LEU A 281 -1.40 5.67 1.58
C LEU A 281 -2.93 5.81 1.69
N ASN A 282 -3.48 6.02 2.89
CA ASN A 282 -4.92 6.28 3.04
C ASN A 282 -5.32 7.66 2.47
N VAL A 283 -4.49 8.69 2.68
CA VAL A 283 -4.69 10.00 2.03
C VAL A 283 -4.61 9.86 0.51
N TYR A 284 -3.57 9.17 0.04
CA TYR A 284 -3.38 8.91 -1.38
C TYR A 284 -4.59 8.23 -2.04
N LYS A 285 -5.12 7.16 -1.44
CA LYS A 285 -6.29 6.43 -1.95
C LYS A 285 -7.54 7.30 -2.07
N ALA A 286 -7.71 8.27 -1.17
CA ALA A 286 -8.84 9.20 -1.22
C ALA A 286 -8.71 10.25 -2.35
N ILE A 287 -7.48 10.66 -2.68
CA ILE A 287 -7.21 11.73 -3.65
C ILE A 287 -6.97 11.18 -5.06
N SER A 288 -6.40 9.99 -5.19
CA SER A 288 -5.99 9.38 -6.48
C SER A 288 -7.09 9.37 -7.55
N PRO A 289 -8.36 9.01 -7.27
CA PRO A 289 -9.41 9.05 -8.28
C PRO A 289 -9.67 10.47 -8.80
N GLN A 290 -9.61 11.48 -7.93
CA GLN A 290 -9.82 12.87 -8.34
C GLN A 290 -8.67 13.40 -9.21
N ILE A 291 -7.42 13.02 -8.89
CA ILE A 291 -6.25 13.35 -9.75
C ILE A 291 -6.47 12.78 -11.16
N THR A 292 -6.94 11.55 -11.29
CA THR A 292 -7.18 10.93 -12.60
C THR A 292 -8.35 11.58 -13.35
N LYS A 293 -9.46 11.88 -12.64
CA LYS A 293 -10.65 12.52 -13.23
C LYS A 293 -10.35 13.93 -13.73
N THR A 294 -9.65 14.75 -12.94
CA THR A 294 -9.29 16.13 -13.33
C THR A 294 -8.33 16.16 -14.52
N TYR A 295 -7.46 15.16 -14.64
CA TYR A 295 -6.64 14.98 -15.84
C TYR A 295 -7.52 14.63 -17.06
N ALA A 296 -8.46 13.70 -16.91
CA ALA A 296 -9.35 13.25 -17.97
C ALA A 296 -10.33 14.34 -18.44
N SER A 297 -10.81 15.20 -17.52
CA SER A 297 -11.69 16.34 -17.85
C SER A 297 -10.94 17.54 -18.44
N GLY A 298 -9.59 17.53 -18.43
CA GLY A 298 -8.79 18.65 -18.94
C GLY A 298 -8.60 19.80 -17.95
N GLU A 299 -9.02 19.66 -16.70
CA GLU A 299 -8.90 20.67 -15.63
C GLU A 299 -7.48 20.72 -15.05
N MET A 300 -6.48 21.09 -15.87
CA MET A 300 -5.06 20.92 -15.57
C MET A 300 -4.57 21.73 -14.35
N GLU A 301 -5.12 22.92 -14.07
CA GLU A 301 -4.72 23.71 -12.90
C GLU A 301 -5.26 23.09 -11.60
N HIS A 302 -6.49 22.57 -11.64
CA HIS A 302 -7.06 21.83 -10.50
C HIS A 302 -6.30 20.51 -10.27
N HIS A 303 -5.97 19.80 -11.35
CA HIS A 303 -5.14 18.60 -11.32
C HIS A 303 -3.78 18.85 -10.63
N LYS A 304 -3.04 19.88 -11.02
CA LYS A 304 -1.76 20.26 -10.39
C LYS A 304 -1.94 20.57 -8.90
N THR A 305 -2.99 21.33 -8.57
CA THR A 305 -3.27 21.71 -7.18
C THR A 305 -3.53 20.46 -6.32
N LEU A 306 -4.31 19.50 -6.81
CA LEU A 306 -4.56 18.24 -6.12
C LEU A 306 -3.27 17.43 -5.88
N VAL A 307 -2.39 17.38 -6.88
CA VAL A 307 -1.11 16.65 -6.75
C VAL A 307 -0.21 17.31 -5.72
N TYR A 308 -0.01 18.64 -5.78
CA TYR A 308 0.89 19.34 -4.87
C TYR A 308 0.36 19.34 -3.44
N THR A 309 -0.92 19.62 -3.25
CA THR A 309 -1.55 19.59 -1.92
C THR A 309 -1.59 18.17 -1.37
N GLY A 310 -1.93 17.18 -2.20
CA GLY A 310 -1.95 15.77 -1.82
C GLY A 310 -0.60 15.26 -1.36
N SER A 311 0.49 15.61 -2.05
CA SER A 311 1.86 15.26 -1.66
C SER A 311 2.25 15.85 -0.30
N LYS A 312 1.96 17.13 -0.06
CA LYS A 312 2.21 17.76 1.23
C LYS A 312 1.39 17.11 2.34
N MET A 313 0.09 16.95 2.12
CA MET A 313 -0.81 16.37 3.14
C MET A 313 -0.44 14.94 3.52
N ALA A 314 -0.03 14.10 2.56
CA ALA A 314 0.44 12.75 2.84
C ALA A 314 1.64 12.74 3.78
N VAL A 315 2.63 13.64 3.54
CA VAL A 315 3.81 13.76 4.41
C VAL A 315 3.46 14.38 5.76
N TYR A 316 2.59 15.39 5.80
CA TYR A 316 2.18 16.02 7.06
C TYR A 316 1.44 15.06 7.98
N MET A 317 0.57 14.20 7.41
CA MET A 317 -0.06 13.12 8.18
C MET A 317 0.96 12.11 8.70
N LEU A 318 2.01 11.85 7.91
CA LEU A 318 3.09 10.99 8.35
C LEU A 318 3.91 11.60 9.48
N TYR A 319 4.14 12.92 9.49
CA TYR A 319 4.88 13.63 10.53
C TYR A 319 4.27 13.47 11.92
N LEU A 320 2.96 13.26 12.02
CA LEU A 320 2.31 13.00 13.31
C LEU A 320 2.85 11.75 14.02
N ILE A 321 3.32 10.77 13.26
CA ILE A 321 3.85 9.50 13.77
C ILE A 321 5.38 9.48 13.63
N PHE A 322 5.90 10.03 12.56
CA PHE A 322 7.32 9.97 12.23
C PHE A 322 8.22 10.61 13.29
N PHE A 323 7.90 11.82 13.77
CA PHE A 323 8.75 12.50 14.74
C PHE A 323 8.75 11.83 16.12
N PRO A 324 7.61 11.47 16.75
CA PRO A 324 7.62 10.68 17.98
C PRO A 324 8.40 9.38 17.81
N PHE A 325 8.22 8.69 16.67
CA PHE A 325 8.97 7.48 16.37
C PHE A 325 10.47 7.74 16.25
N LEU A 326 10.88 8.73 15.45
CA LEU A 326 12.29 9.04 15.18
C LEU A 326 13.08 9.35 16.46
N PHE A 327 12.53 10.17 17.35
CA PHE A 327 13.20 10.63 18.55
C PHE A 327 13.09 9.67 19.74
N GLN A 328 12.09 8.79 19.73
CA GLN A 328 11.88 7.80 20.79
C GLN A 328 11.95 6.36 20.25
N THR A 329 12.67 6.14 19.15
CA THR A 329 12.77 4.81 18.50
C THR A 329 13.24 3.75 19.46
N ASP A 330 14.28 4.03 20.24
CA ASP A 330 14.84 3.08 21.19
C ASP A 330 13.80 2.63 22.23
N TYR A 331 13.10 3.57 22.85
CA TYR A 331 12.05 3.29 23.82
C TYR A 331 10.87 2.52 23.20
N ILE A 332 10.43 2.93 22.01
CA ILE A 332 9.34 2.26 21.30
C ILE A 332 9.72 0.84 20.91
N MET A 333 10.98 0.61 20.50
CA MET A 333 11.47 -0.73 20.19
C MET A 333 11.54 -1.61 21.45
N HIS A 334 12.03 -1.08 22.56
CA HIS A 334 12.04 -1.80 23.84
C HIS A 334 10.63 -2.14 24.33
N LEU A 335 9.67 -1.21 24.18
CA LEU A 335 8.27 -1.43 24.54
C LEU A 335 7.62 -2.52 23.68
N TRP A 336 7.98 -2.56 22.38
CA TRP A 336 7.39 -3.51 21.44
C TRP A 336 8.05 -4.90 21.49
N LEU A 337 9.38 -4.95 21.43
CA LEU A 337 10.14 -6.20 21.30
C LEU A 337 10.62 -6.76 22.64
N GLY A 338 10.66 -5.96 23.70
CA GLY A 338 11.27 -6.29 24.98
C GLY A 338 12.81 -6.30 24.92
N LYS A 339 13.38 -7.24 24.19
CA LYS A 339 14.83 -7.27 23.88
C LYS A 339 15.07 -6.76 22.48
N VAL A 340 15.82 -5.67 22.35
CA VAL A 340 16.15 -5.03 21.07
C VAL A 340 17.48 -5.55 20.56
N PRO A 341 17.51 -6.25 19.40
CA PRO A 341 18.77 -6.66 18.78
C PRO A 341 19.64 -5.44 18.38
N PRO A 342 20.99 -5.60 18.32
CA PRO A 342 21.87 -4.55 17.82
C PRO A 342 21.43 -4.07 16.42
N TYR A 343 21.65 -2.79 16.11
CA TYR A 343 21.32 -2.13 14.85
C TYR A 343 19.81 -1.94 14.56
N THR A 344 18.89 -2.47 15.41
CA THR A 344 17.44 -2.35 15.16
C THR A 344 16.98 -0.89 15.09
N VAL A 345 17.49 -0.01 15.95
CA VAL A 345 17.12 1.40 15.98
C VAL A 345 17.52 2.10 14.69
N GLU A 346 18.75 1.91 14.24
CA GLU A 346 19.28 2.53 13.02
C GLU A 346 18.52 2.07 11.77
N PHE A 347 18.24 0.76 11.66
CA PHE A 347 17.48 0.19 10.56
C PHE A 347 16.04 0.71 10.55
N ALA A 348 15.41 0.78 11.72
CA ALA A 348 14.04 1.29 11.87
C ALA A 348 13.93 2.77 11.48
N GLN A 349 14.87 3.61 11.94
CA GLN A 349 14.92 5.04 11.60
C GLN A 349 15.14 5.25 10.10
N ALA A 350 16.11 4.57 9.49
CA ALA A 350 16.38 4.68 8.06
C ALA A 350 15.16 4.25 7.22
N MET A 351 14.48 3.16 7.60
CA MET A 351 13.27 2.71 6.93
C MET A 351 12.07 3.65 7.12
N ALA A 352 12.00 4.36 8.24
CA ALA A 352 11.03 5.44 8.43
C ALA A 352 11.28 6.62 7.47
N PHE A 353 12.55 7.01 7.22
CA PHE A 353 12.89 7.99 6.19
C PHE A 353 12.51 7.52 4.78
N VAL A 354 12.71 6.24 4.45
CA VAL A 354 12.24 5.66 3.18
C VAL A 354 10.72 5.84 3.04
N SER A 355 9.95 5.68 4.12
CA SER A 355 8.49 5.90 4.09
C SER A 355 8.11 7.34 3.73
N LEU A 356 8.89 8.34 4.20
CA LEU A 356 8.67 9.76 3.85
C LEU A 356 8.86 10.01 2.35
N THR A 357 9.89 9.41 1.74
CA THR A 357 10.13 9.57 0.30
C THR A 357 8.97 9.02 -0.51
N TYR A 358 8.47 7.82 -0.19
CA TYR A 358 7.31 7.25 -0.85
C TYR A 358 6.05 8.11 -0.67
N ALA A 359 5.77 8.57 0.55
CA ALA A 359 4.59 9.40 0.84
C ALA A 359 4.57 10.71 0.03
N ALA A 360 5.72 11.34 -0.15
CA ALA A 360 5.85 12.59 -0.90
C ALA A 360 5.53 12.41 -2.40
N PHE A 361 5.86 11.26 -2.98
CA PHE A 361 5.82 11.05 -4.43
C PHE A 361 4.61 10.23 -4.93
N GLU A 362 3.81 9.61 -4.05
CA GLU A 362 2.64 8.84 -4.46
C GLU A 362 1.58 9.65 -5.24
N PRO A 363 1.23 10.91 -4.89
CA PRO A 363 0.33 11.70 -5.71
C PRO A 363 0.90 12.08 -7.08
N ILE A 364 2.23 12.27 -7.19
CA ILE A 364 2.92 12.48 -8.48
C ILE A 364 2.81 11.21 -9.33
N ARG A 365 2.96 10.03 -8.71
CA ARG A 365 2.72 8.75 -9.38
C ARG A 365 1.31 8.66 -9.95
N SER A 366 0.27 9.07 -9.21
CA SER A 366 -1.11 9.13 -9.72
C SER A 366 -1.23 10.00 -10.97
N ALA A 367 -0.59 11.18 -10.97
CA ALA A 367 -0.60 12.08 -12.11
C ALA A 367 0.04 11.43 -13.35
N VAL A 368 1.14 10.72 -13.18
CA VAL A 368 1.80 10.00 -14.26
C VAL A 368 0.95 8.82 -14.75
N LEU A 369 0.36 8.05 -13.82
CA LEU A 369 -0.53 6.95 -14.19
C LEU A 369 -1.72 7.42 -15.04
N ALA A 370 -2.26 8.62 -14.77
CA ALA A 370 -3.34 9.21 -15.56
C ALA A 370 -2.96 9.42 -17.05
N THR A 371 -1.67 9.68 -17.35
CA THR A 371 -1.19 9.94 -18.73
C THR A 371 -1.07 8.69 -19.59
N ASN A 372 -1.13 7.48 -19.03
CA ASN A 372 -0.84 6.20 -19.71
C ASN A 372 0.62 6.02 -20.19
N ARG A 373 1.53 6.97 -19.93
CA ARG A 373 2.95 6.93 -20.35
C ARG A 373 3.85 6.54 -19.18
N ILE A 374 3.63 5.36 -18.60
CA ILE A 374 4.19 4.95 -17.31
C ILE A 374 5.55 4.25 -17.36
N ALA A 375 5.94 3.71 -18.53
CA ALA A 375 7.06 2.77 -18.63
C ALA A 375 8.38 3.33 -18.06
N LYS A 376 8.84 4.49 -18.56
CA LYS A 376 10.09 5.10 -18.07
C LYS A 376 10.02 5.50 -16.60
N PHE A 377 8.86 6.02 -16.19
CA PHE A 377 8.63 6.45 -14.80
C PHE A 377 8.68 5.31 -13.78
N MET A 378 8.18 4.13 -14.15
CA MET A 378 8.17 2.97 -13.26
C MET A 378 9.45 2.14 -13.40
N LEU A 379 9.81 1.73 -14.62
CA LEU A 379 10.85 0.72 -14.81
C LEU A 379 12.25 1.25 -14.52
N VAL A 380 12.58 2.51 -14.89
CA VAL A 380 13.95 3.02 -14.71
C VAL A 380 14.29 3.20 -13.22
N PRO A 381 13.46 3.87 -12.39
CA PRO A 381 13.76 3.99 -10.97
C PRO A 381 13.79 2.64 -10.25
N ASP A 382 12.85 1.71 -10.58
CA ASP A 382 12.79 0.40 -9.93
C ASP A 382 14.00 -0.49 -10.33
N SER A 383 14.47 -0.39 -11.59
CA SER A 383 15.72 -1.05 -12.01
C SER A 383 16.95 -0.48 -11.30
N ILE A 384 16.94 0.80 -10.98
CA ILE A 384 18.03 1.44 -10.24
C ILE A 384 17.98 1.04 -8.76
N SER A 385 16.79 0.96 -8.16
CA SER A 385 16.65 0.41 -6.80
C SER A 385 17.21 -1.02 -6.70
N LEU A 386 17.08 -1.82 -7.78
CA LEU A 386 17.67 -3.17 -7.84
C LEU A 386 19.20 -3.16 -7.71
N LEU A 387 19.90 -2.09 -8.13
CA LEU A 387 21.35 -1.94 -7.96
C LEU A 387 21.77 -1.88 -6.48
N SER A 388 20.84 -1.62 -5.58
CA SER A 388 21.12 -1.71 -4.13
C SER A 388 21.63 -3.10 -3.73
N LEU A 389 21.21 -4.18 -4.41
CA LEU A 389 21.63 -5.56 -4.14
C LEU A 389 23.15 -5.75 -4.33
N PRO A 390 23.71 -5.54 -5.53
CA PRO A 390 25.15 -5.73 -5.73
C PRO A 390 25.98 -4.73 -4.93
N ILE A 391 25.54 -3.49 -4.78
CA ILE A 391 26.25 -2.47 -3.99
C ILE A 391 26.31 -2.88 -2.52
N ALA A 392 25.18 -3.26 -1.93
CA ALA A 392 25.09 -3.69 -0.55
C ALA A 392 25.92 -4.97 -0.30
N TYR A 393 25.86 -5.96 -1.21
CA TYR A 393 26.67 -7.18 -1.13
C TYR A 393 28.17 -6.87 -1.16
N PHE A 394 28.60 -6.03 -2.10
CA PHE A 394 30.03 -5.69 -2.25
C PHE A 394 30.57 -4.95 -1.02
N LEU A 395 29.82 -3.98 -0.49
CA LEU A 395 30.21 -3.24 0.71
C LEU A 395 30.24 -4.14 1.95
N ALA A 396 29.27 -5.02 2.10
CA ALA A 396 29.24 -5.97 3.22
C ALA A 396 30.41 -6.96 3.17
N LYS A 397 30.73 -7.48 1.97
CA LYS A 397 31.87 -8.43 1.79
C LYS A 397 33.23 -7.80 2.10
N ASN A 398 33.37 -6.48 1.90
CA ASN A 398 34.60 -5.75 2.19
C ASN A 398 34.69 -5.28 3.67
N GLY A 399 33.98 -5.90 4.59
CA GLY A 399 34.04 -5.59 6.02
C GLY A 399 33.21 -4.36 6.43
N GLY A 400 32.25 -3.94 5.61
CA GLY A 400 31.34 -2.83 5.93
C GLY A 400 30.51 -3.09 7.18
N ASN A 401 30.31 -2.05 8.00
CA ASN A 401 29.41 -2.10 9.14
C ASN A 401 27.96 -2.37 8.64
N PRO A 402 27.15 -3.19 9.34
CA PRO A 402 25.73 -3.39 9.04
C PRO A 402 24.93 -2.10 8.80
N SER A 403 25.23 -1.02 9.53
CA SER A 403 24.56 0.29 9.34
C SER A 403 24.76 0.87 7.95
N VAL A 404 25.91 0.62 7.30
CA VAL A 404 26.17 1.08 5.92
C VAL A 404 25.17 0.48 4.95
N PHE A 405 24.77 -0.77 5.19
CA PHE A 405 23.79 -1.46 4.35
C PHE A 405 22.46 -0.71 4.27
N VAL A 406 21.91 -0.29 5.41
CA VAL A 406 20.60 0.41 5.42
C VAL A 406 20.70 1.83 4.85
N TYR A 407 21.85 2.50 5.01
CA TYR A 407 22.08 3.81 4.40
C TYR A 407 22.23 3.73 2.88
N VAL A 408 22.79 2.64 2.34
CA VAL A 408 22.81 2.39 0.89
C VAL A 408 21.39 2.25 0.36
N ILE A 409 20.51 1.48 1.05
CA ILE A 409 19.11 1.35 0.66
C ILE A 409 18.44 2.72 0.64
N LEU A 410 18.60 3.52 1.70
CA LEU A 410 18.02 4.86 1.79
C LEU A 410 18.53 5.77 0.65
N ALA A 411 19.82 5.79 0.38
CA ALA A 411 20.42 6.59 -0.67
C ALA A 411 19.88 6.19 -2.06
N MET A 412 19.78 4.89 -2.34
CA MET A 412 19.26 4.40 -3.61
C MET A 412 17.76 4.74 -3.79
N GLU A 413 16.96 4.66 -2.72
CA GLU A 413 15.56 5.05 -2.77
C GLU A 413 15.36 6.56 -2.97
N VAL A 414 16.16 7.40 -2.30
CA VAL A 414 16.15 8.86 -2.52
C VAL A 414 16.52 9.18 -3.96
N PHE A 415 17.55 8.53 -4.51
CA PHE A 415 17.94 8.70 -5.90
C PHE A 415 16.85 8.26 -6.88
N ALA A 416 16.26 7.07 -6.65
CA ALA A 416 15.13 6.56 -7.44
C ALA A 416 13.93 7.52 -7.40
N CYS A 417 13.62 8.12 -6.24
CA CYS A 417 12.58 9.14 -6.12
C CYS A 417 12.89 10.40 -6.94
N GLY A 418 14.15 10.87 -6.95
CA GLY A 418 14.59 11.95 -7.81
C GLY A 418 14.33 11.66 -9.30
N LEU A 419 14.62 10.43 -9.74
CA LEU A 419 14.34 9.98 -11.12
C LEU A 419 12.84 9.88 -11.41
N ARG A 420 12.02 9.45 -10.43
CA ARG A 420 10.56 9.47 -10.57
C ARG A 420 10.04 10.90 -10.80
N VAL A 421 10.56 11.89 -10.10
CA VAL A 421 10.20 13.30 -10.35
C VAL A 421 10.64 13.74 -11.75
N TYR A 422 11.86 13.42 -12.14
CA TYR A 422 12.40 13.78 -13.45
C TYR A 422 11.58 13.18 -14.61
N PHE A 423 11.36 11.86 -14.61
CA PHE A 423 10.56 11.19 -15.63
C PHE A 423 9.07 11.56 -15.54
N GLY A 424 8.56 11.80 -14.33
CA GLY A 424 7.20 12.29 -14.12
C GLY A 424 6.96 13.65 -14.77
N ALA A 425 7.92 14.57 -14.66
CA ALA A 425 7.84 15.87 -15.29
C ALA A 425 7.89 15.84 -16.83
N GLN A 426 8.48 14.80 -17.42
CA GLN A 426 8.50 14.64 -18.88
C GLN A 426 7.16 14.22 -19.48
N VAL A 427 6.31 13.55 -18.70
CA VAL A 427 5.07 12.96 -19.22
C VAL A 427 3.81 13.56 -18.62
N SER A 428 3.92 14.30 -17.51
CA SER A 428 2.79 14.98 -16.86
C SER A 428 2.93 16.50 -16.96
N VAL A 429 1.89 17.22 -16.57
CA VAL A 429 1.87 18.69 -16.51
C VAL A 429 2.66 19.27 -15.33
N ILE A 430 3.29 18.42 -14.53
CA ILE A 430 4.03 18.78 -13.32
C ILE A 430 5.46 19.14 -13.70
N LYS A 431 5.98 20.27 -13.19
CA LYS A 431 7.36 20.71 -13.46
C LYS A 431 8.25 20.42 -12.25
N VAL A 432 9.49 19.96 -12.49
CA VAL A 432 10.49 19.69 -11.44
C VAL A 432 10.66 20.89 -10.50
N ARG A 433 10.77 22.12 -11.02
CA ARG A 433 10.88 23.34 -10.23
C ARG A 433 9.67 23.54 -9.30
N GLU A 434 8.47 23.26 -9.80
CA GLU A 434 7.24 23.40 -9.00
C GLU A 434 7.16 22.33 -7.90
N VAL A 435 7.61 21.09 -8.16
CA VAL A 435 7.73 20.03 -7.15
C VAL A 435 8.66 20.51 -6.02
N PHE A 436 9.82 21.06 -6.39
CA PHE A 436 10.77 21.55 -5.39
C PHE A 436 10.18 22.71 -4.57
N GLN A 437 9.62 23.72 -5.23
CA GLN A 437 9.09 24.92 -4.56
C GLN A 437 7.79 24.68 -3.79
N ARG A 438 6.86 23.88 -4.34
CA ARG A 438 5.52 23.70 -3.78
C ARG A 438 5.35 22.46 -2.89
N ILE A 439 6.28 21.50 -2.98
CA ILE A 439 6.24 20.27 -2.18
C ILE A 439 7.45 20.22 -1.25
N MET A 440 8.68 20.20 -1.80
CA MET A 440 9.89 19.93 -1.02
C MET A 440 10.18 21.03 0.00
N ILE A 441 10.18 22.30 -0.40
CA ILE A 441 10.48 23.42 0.51
C ILE A 441 9.47 23.45 1.69
N PRO A 442 8.14 23.43 1.50
CA PRO A 442 7.20 23.40 2.62
C PRO A 442 7.36 22.17 3.53
N ILE A 443 7.60 20.98 2.95
CA ILE A 443 7.86 19.78 3.74
C ILE A 443 9.12 19.92 4.59
N CYS A 444 10.22 20.41 4.00
CA CYS A 444 11.48 20.63 4.73
C CYS A 444 11.35 21.71 5.81
N LEU A 445 10.60 22.78 5.58
CA LEU A 445 10.37 23.83 6.59
C LEU A 445 9.56 23.30 7.78
N VAL A 446 8.46 22.58 7.52
CA VAL A 446 7.66 21.96 8.59
C VAL A 446 8.48 20.90 9.32
N GLY A 447 9.21 20.03 8.60
CA GLY A 447 10.06 19.01 9.18
C GLY A 447 11.21 19.60 10.00
N GLY A 448 11.89 20.62 9.49
CA GLY A 448 12.95 21.33 10.21
C GLY A 448 12.45 22.01 11.50
N THR A 449 11.27 22.62 11.44
CA THR A 449 10.63 23.19 12.64
C THR A 449 10.36 22.12 13.69
N GLN A 450 9.84 20.94 13.27
CA GLN A 450 9.61 19.82 14.18
C GLN A 450 10.94 19.31 14.77
N CYS A 451 11.99 19.14 13.96
CA CYS A 451 13.31 18.74 14.47
C CYS A 451 13.80 19.70 15.55
N VAL A 452 13.70 21.03 15.34
CA VAL A 452 14.10 22.03 16.32
C VAL A 452 13.28 21.91 17.62
N ILE A 453 11.96 21.78 17.53
CA ILE A 453 11.08 21.61 18.68
C ILE A 453 11.43 20.34 19.47
N TRP A 454 11.65 19.20 18.77
CA TRP A 454 12.02 17.95 19.41
C TRP A 454 13.39 18.04 20.09
N CYS A 455 14.39 18.61 19.45
CA CYS A 455 15.72 18.78 20.04
C CYS A 455 15.73 19.74 21.23
N ALA A 456 14.93 20.83 21.16
CA ALA A 456 14.94 21.85 22.21
C ALA A 456 14.06 21.48 23.43
N PHE A 457 12.92 20.85 23.24
CA PHE A 457 11.92 20.70 24.29
C PHE A 457 11.53 19.27 24.61
N LEU A 458 11.54 18.35 23.62
CA LEU A 458 10.96 17.02 23.79
C LEU A 458 11.98 15.93 24.12
N SER A 459 13.28 16.16 23.82
CA SER A 459 14.37 15.20 24.08
C SER A 459 14.77 15.10 25.57
N SER A 460 14.39 16.07 26.39
CA SER A 460 14.83 16.19 27.79
C SER A 460 14.04 15.33 28.78
N PHE A 461 13.08 14.55 28.33
CA PHE A 461 12.17 13.82 29.20
C PHE A 461 12.52 12.33 29.27
N SER A 462 12.36 11.73 30.45
CA SER A 462 12.57 10.30 30.66
C SER A 462 11.53 9.45 29.89
N PRO A 463 11.93 8.35 29.24
CA PRO A 463 11.05 7.53 28.42
C PRO A 463 10.09 6.70 29.30
N THR A 464 8.86 7.18 29.45
CA THR A 464 7.75 6.47 30.13
C THR A 464 6.51 6.47 29.26
N ILE A 465 5.58 5.56 29.46
CA ILE A 465 4.34 5.47 28.67
C ILE A 465 3.52 6.78 28.75
N PRO A 466 3.24 7.37 29.93
CA PRO A 466 2.53 8.65 30.01
C PRO A 466 3.25 9.77 29.24
N HIS A 467 4.58 9.76 29.32
CA HIS A 467 5.39 10.73 28.61
C HIS A 467 5.35 10.53 27.09
N LEU A 468 5.40 9.29 26.61
CA LEU A 468 5.22 8.97 25.19
C LEU A 468 3.86 9.48 24.67
N LEU A 469 2.78 9.27 25.40
CA LEU A 469 1.45 9.76 25.04
C LEU A 469 1.41 11.31 25.03
N PHE A 470 2.00 11.95 26.03
CA PHE A 470 2.09 13.39 26.10
C PHE A 470 2.89 13.97 24.90
N THR A 471 4.03 13.38 24.57
CA THR A 471 4.86 13.82 23.43
C THR A 471 4.17 13.61 22.09
N ILE A 472 3.39 12.53 21.91
CA ILE A 472 2.56 12.30 20.71
C ILE A 472 1.50 13.41 20.58
N LEU A 473 0.80 13.74 21.66
CA LEU A 473 -0.20 14.83 21.65
C LEU A 473 0.44 16.19 21.36
N LEU A 474 1.54 16.49 22.01
CA LEU A 474 2.26 17.74 21.82
C LEU A 474 2.83 17.84 20.39
N ASN A 475 3.37 16.74 19.87
CA ASN A 475 3.79 16.66 18.45
C ASN A 475 2.61 16.93 17.50
N GLY A 476 1.43 16.44 17.81
CA GLY A 476 0.22 16.73 17.04
C GLY A 476 -0.08 18.22 16.96
N VAL A 477 -0.07 18.90 18.11
CA VAL A 477 -0.33 20.35 18.19
C VAL A 477 0.76 21.15 17.47
N THR A 478 2.03 20.86 17.73
CA THR A 478 3.16 21.56 17.10
C THR A 478 3.23 21.31 15.59
N THR A 479 2.90 20.12 15.13
CA THR A 479 2.83 19.80 13.70
C THR A 479 1.71 20.59 13.01
N VAL A 480 0.52 20.66 13.59
CA VAL A 480 -0.58 21.47 13.04
C VAL A 480 -0.19 22.95 12.99
N PHE A 481 0.44 23.47 14.04
CA PHE A 481 0.96 24.85 14.06
C PHE A 481 2.01 25.09 12.96
N ALA A 482 3.00 24.21 12.82
CA ALA A 482 4.05 24.31 11.80
C ALA A 482 3.48 24.20 10.37
N ILE A 483 2.49 23.33 10.15
CA ILE A 483 1.77 23.24 8.87
C ILE A 483 1.09 24.56 8.55
N TYR A 484 0.37 25.15 9.51
CA TYR A 484 -0.30 26.43 9.31
C TYR A 484 0.69 27.56 9.05
N ALA A 485 1.80 27.63 9.81
CA ALA A 485 2.80 28.67 9.69
C ALA A 485 3.57 28.61 8.36
N PHE A 486 4.10 27.43 8.01
CA PHE A 486 5.10 27.22 6.95
C PHE A 486 4.66 26.28 5.84
N GLY A 487 3.71 25.36 6.12
CA GLY A 487 3.33 24.30 5.21
C GLY A 487 2.28 24.71 4.18
N LEU A 488 1.42 25.67 4.49
CA LEU A 488 0.31 26.10 3.65
C LEU A 488 0.64 27.37 2.88
N SER A 489 0.30 27.37 1.59
CA SER A 489 0.32 28.58 0.77
C SER A 489 -0.79 29.57 1.20
N GLN A 490 -0.68 30.82 0.79
CA GLN A 490 -1.70 31.83 1.11
C GLN A 490 -3.08 31.45 0.56
N SER A 491 -3.14 30.85 -0.62
CA SER A 491 -4.39 30.36 -1.23
C SER A 491 -5.00 29.20 -0.44
N GLU A 492 -4.18 28.27 0.09
CA GLU A 492 -4.64 27.17 0.93
C GLU A 492 -5.14 27.67 2.29
N LYS A 493 -4.46 28.67 2.89
CA LYS A 493 -4.91 29.34 4.12
C LYS A 493 -6.26 30.03 3.91
N ALA A 494 -6.40 30.80 2.84
CA ALA A 494 -7.66 31.47 2.50
C ALA A 494 -8.82 30.47 2.29
N ALA A 495 -8.55 29.34 1.64
CA ALA A 495 -9.53 28.28 1.46
C ALA A 495 -9.97 27.67 2.80
N LEU A 496 -9.04 27.43 3.73
CA LEU A 496 -9.34 26.96 5.09
C LEU A 496 -10.25 27.96 5.84
N TRP A 497 -9.90 29.25 5.84
CA TRP A 497 -10.70 30.27 6.49
C TRP A 497 -12.11 30.38 5.93
N SER A 498 -12.27 30.25 4.62
CA SER A 498 -13.59 30.24 3.98
C SER A 498 -14.48 29.08 4.43
N GLU A 499 -13.87 27.90 4.63
CA GLU A 499 -14.59 26.70 5.11
C GLU A 499 -14.91 26.80 6.61
N CYS A 500 -13.98 27.30 7.45
CA CYS A 500 -14.26 27.53 8.87
C CYS A 500 -15.42 28.51 9.08
N ARG A 501 -15.47 29.60 8.31
CA ARG A 501 -16.62 30.54 8.35
C ARG A 501 -17.96 29.91 7.99
N LYS A 502 -17.98 28.90 7.06
CA LYS A 502 -19.21 28.20 6.70
C LYS A 502 -19.66 27.20 7.77
N LEU A 503 -18.76 26.78 8.68
CA LEU A 503 -19.05 25.85 9.76
C LEU A 503 -19.43 26.56 11.07
N ASN A 504 -19.54 27.91 11.09
CA ASN A 504 -19.76 28.72 12.30
C ASN A 504 -18.76 28.44 13.45
N LEU A 505 -17.51 28.08 13.10
CA LEU A 505 -16.37 27.96 14.00
C LEU A 505 -15.46 29.16 13.90
#